data_ac4cf8e2aaa5f0d0b25e3d4a80e6b90c
#
_entry.id   ac4cf8e2aaa5f0d0b25e3d4a80e6b90c
#
_cell.length_a   1.000
_cell.length_b   1.000
_cell.length_c   1.000
_cell.angle_alpha   90.00
_cell.angle_beta   90.00
_cell.angle_gamma   90.00
#
_symmetry.space_group_name_H-M   'P 1'
#
loop_
_entity.id
_entity.type
_entity.pdbx_description
1 polymer ?
#
loop_
_entity_poly.entity_id
_entity_poly.type
_entity_poly.pdbx_seq_one_letter_code
_entity_poly.pdbx_strand_id
1 'polypeptide(L)'
;AATLARQLLEQAENYVKDVQILAQSLQTISIEACAPVPLWVLLSSLTAKFSGKTISSQIVPIDNIIEDVASGACDVGILPFAQADKRFQCWPFMQENLSVCIPKGHALSQATTLQLSELNGFNCLLREQIGFWTDLCRQKMPASRFLIQTNDFELKELIKTSTLLCFVTDVVKPAPEIYHDRSIVPISDPEANVTYHIISRTHKPGLREFLQLIAKQQFSISSEN
;
A
#
# COMPACT_ATOMS: atom_id res chain seq x y z
N ALA A 1 -55.01 3.71 -10.17
CA ALA A 1 -54.26 4.65 -11.04
C ALA A 1 -53.18 5.40 -10.25
N ALA A 2 -53.52 6.10 -9.14
CA ALA A 2 -52.54 6.90 -8.36
C ALA A 2 -51.37 6.10 -7.79
N THR A 3 -51.62 4.87 -7.29
CA THR A 3 -50.59 3.99 -6.74
C THR A 3 -49.60 3.53 -7.81
N LEU A 4 -50.11 3.16 -8.99
CA LEU A 4 -49.27 2.74 -10.12
C LEU A 4 -48.41 3.91 -10.65
N ALA A 5 -49.00 5.11 -10.73
CA ALA A 5 -48.26 6.31 -11.14
C ALA A 5 -47.14 6.65 -10.18
N ARG A 6 -47.34 6.49 -8.86
CA ARG A 6 -46.31 6.69 -7.83
C ARG A 6 -45.17 5.67 -7.94
N GLN A 7 -45.50 4.39 -8.16
CA GLN A 7 -44.50 3.33 -8.39
C GLN A 7 -43.68 3.58 -9.66
N LEU A 8 -44.27 4.04 -10.75
CA LEU A 8 -43.57 4.38 -11.98
C LEU A 8 -42.62 5.58 -11.82
N LEU A 9 -43.05 6.59 -11.05
CA LEU A 9 -42.19 7.75 -10.73
C LEU A 9 -41.00 7.33 -9.89
N GLU A 10 -41.19 6.51 -8.85
CA GLU A 10 -40.12 5.99 -8.00
C GLU A 10 -39.13 5.13 -8.80
N GLN A 11 -39.62 4.28 -9.70
CA GLN A 11 -38.75 3.50 -10.60
C GLN A 11 -37.95 4.41 -11.55
N ALA A 12 -38.57 5.44 -12.12
CA ALA A 12 -37.89 6.39 -12.99
C ALA A 12 -36.82 7.20 -12.25
N GLU A 13 -37.11 7.65 -11.03
CA GLU A 13 -36.09 8.34 -10.17
C GLU A 13 -34.93 7.43 -9.82
N ASN A 14 -35.20 6.17 -9.47
CA ASN A 14 -34.13 5.18 -9.19
C ASN A 14 -33.28 4.92 -10.43
N TYR A 15 -33.90 4.77 -11.60
CA TYR A 15 -33.19 4.60 -12.86
C TYR A 15 -32.25 5.79 -13.18
N VAL A 16 -32.74 7.02 -12.99
CA VAL A 16 -31.92 8.23 -13.19
C VAL A 16 -30.73 8.24 -12.23
N LYS A 17 -30.95 7.88 -10.95
CA LYS A 17 -29.85 7.76 -9.97
C LYS A 17 -28.83 6.70 -10.38
N ASP A 18 -29.27 5.53 -10.83
CA ASP A 18 -28.38 4.45 -11.28
C ASP A 18 -27.54 4.88 -12.49
N VAL A 19 -28.14 5.59 -13.45
CA VAL A 19 -27.41 6.16 -14.60
C VAL A 19 -26.39 7.20 -14.16
N GLN A 20 -26.72 8.06 -13.20
CA GLN A 20 -25.80 9.05 -12.65
C GLN A 20 -24.62 8.39 -11.91
N ILE A 21 -24.88 7.37 -11.09
CA ILE A 21 -23.85 6.57 -10.40
C ILE A 21 -22.94 5.92 -11.43
N LEU A 22 -23.49 5.31 -12.47
CA LEU A 22 -22.72 4.71 -13.55
C LEU A 22 -21.86 5.74 -14.29
N ALA A 23 -22.41 6.90 -14.61
CA ALA A 23 -21.67 7.99 -15.26
C ALA A 23 -20.51 8.49 -14.39
N GLN A 24 -20.72 8.63 -13.08
CA GLN A 24 -19.67 9.00 -12.12
C GLN A 24 -18.60 7.89 -12.00
N SER A 25 -19.01 6.62 -11.97
CA SER A 25 -18.07 5.51 -11.90
C SER A 25 -17.16 5.44 -13.13
N LEU A 26 -17.66 5.79 -14.31
CA LEU A 26 -16.88 5.88 -15.54
C LEU A 26 -15.86 7.05 -15.53
N GLN A 27 -16.13 8.10 -14.73
CA GLN A 27 -15.23 9.25 -14.58
C GLN A 27 -14.22 9.09 -13.44
N THR A 28 -14.41 8.11 -12.55
CA THR A 28 -13.54 7.85 -11.41
C THR A 28 -12.71 6.59 -11.67
N ILE A 29 -11.45 6.60 -11.26
CA ILE A 29 -10.59 5.42 -11.14
C ILE A 29 -10.39 5.18 -9.64
N SER A 30 -10.84 4.03 -9.13
CA SER A 30 -10.70 3.65 -7.73
C SER A 30 -9.51 2.69 -7.54
N ILE A 31 -8.72 2.95 -6.48
CA ILE A 31 -7.50 2.19 -6.19
C ILE A 31 -7.49 1.82 -4.71
N GLU A 32 -7.22 0.57 -4.43
CA GLU A 32 -6.97 0.08 -3.08
C GLU A 32 -5.60 -0.57 -2.99
N ALA A 33 -4.90 -0.29 -1.91
CA ALA A 33 -3.55 -0.80 -1.72
C ALA A 33 -3.34 -1.33 -0.30
N CYS A 34 -2.52 -2.36 -0.19
CA CYS A 34 -2.10 -2.93 1.09
C CYS A 34 -1.03 -2.11 1.81
N ALA A 35 -0.37 -1.18 1.12
CA ALA A 35 0.72 -0.35 1.65
C ALA A 35 0.81 1.01 0.94
N PRO A 36 1.37 2.06 1.59
CA PRO A 36 1.41 3.42 1.03
C PRO A 36 2.37 3.59 -0.15
N VAL A 37 3.55 2.99 -0.11
CA VAL A 37 4.60 3.23 -1.11
C VAL A 37 4.16 2.84 -2.53
N PRO A 38 3.68 1.61 -2.79
CA PRO A 38 3.23 1.24 -4.12
C PRO A 38 2.00 2.05 -4.57
N LEU A 39 1.15 2.48 -3.63
CA LEU A 39 0.03 3.38 -3.93
C LEU A 39 0.53 4.72 -4.48
N TRP A 40 1.50 5.37 -3.82
CA TRP A 40 2.03 6.67 -4.26
C TRP A 40 2.70 6.59 -5.63
N VAL A 41 3.46 5.51 -5.87
CA VAL A 41 4.12 5.28 -7.18
C VAL A 41 3.07 5.16 -8.28
N LEU A 42 2.01 4.38 -8.07
CA LEU A 42 0.93 4.22 -9.05
C LEU A 42 0.14 5.52 -9.24
N LEU A 43 -0.21 6.22 -8.15
CA LEU A 43 -0.96 7.48 -8.20
C LEU A 43 -0.24 8.56 -9.03
N SER A 44 1.06 8.72 -8.84
CA SER A 44 1.86 9.68 -9.61
C SER A 44 1.73 9.45 -11.12
N SER A 45 1.80 8.19 -11.55
CA SER A 45 1.69 7.83 -12.97
C SER A 45 0.26 7.95 -13.51
N LEU A 46 -0.74 7.56 -12.70
CA LEU A 46 -2.16 7.65 -13.09
C LEU A 46 -2.65 9.08 -13.24
N THR A 47 -2.29 9.96 -12.30
CA THR A 47 -2.68 11.39 -12.35
C THR A 47 -2.12 12.09 -13.59
N ALA A 48 -0.90 11.74 -13.99
CA ALA A 48 -0.30 12.27 -15.21
C ALA A 48 -1.03 11.76 -16.48
N LYS A 49 -1.40 10.48 -16.52
CA LYS A 49 -2.02 9.86 -17.70
C LYS A 49 -3.50 10.19 -17.83
N PHE A 50 -4.23 10.23 -16.73
CA PHE A 50 -5.70 10.37 -16.71
C PHE A 50 -6.12 11.69 -16.05
N SER A 51 -5.52 12.82 -16.50
CA SER A 51 -5.74 14.16 -15.93
C SER A 51 -7.20 14.64 -15.97
N GLY A 52 -8.04 14.03 -16.83
CA GLY A 52 -9.47 14.34 -16.92
C GLY A 52 -10.37 13.45 -16.04
N LYS A 53 -9.80 12.55 -15.24
CA LYS A 53 -10.56 11.65 -14.36
C LYS A 53 -10.32 11.95 -12.89
N THR A 54 -11.34 11.66 -12.08
CA THR A 54 -11.18 11.63 -10.63
C THR A 54 -10.45 10.34 -10.23
N ILE A 55 -9.44 10.45 -9.36
CA ILE A 55 -8.77 9.28 -8.80
C ILE A 55 -9.10 9.22 -7.31
N SER A 56 -9.72 8.12 -6.89
CA SER A 56 -9.98 7.79 -5.49
C SER A 56 -9.02 6.70 -5.04
N SER A 57 -8.41 6.86 -3.88
CA SER A 57 -7.46 5.87 -3.38
C SER A 57 -7.53 5.70 -1.87
N GLN A 58 -7.31 4.48 -1.41
CA GLN A 58 -7.26 4.17 0.03
C GLN A 58 -6.33 2.98 0.32
N ILE A 59 -5.86 2.92 1.58
CA ILE A 59 -5.13 1.77 2.12
C ILE A 59 -6.13 0.95 2.93
N VAL A 60 -6.30 -0.32 2.59
CA VAL A 60 -7.26 -1.22 3.22
C VAL A 60 -6.65 -2.60 3.44
N PRO A 61 -7.27 -3.46 4.28
CA PRO A 61 -6.86 -4.85 4.45
C PRO A 61 -6.84 -5.63 3.13
N ILE A 62 -5.94 -6.59 3.01
CA ILE A 62 -5.71 -7.37 1.79
C ILE A 62 -6.99 -8.09 1.31
N ASP A 63 -7.74 -8.68 2.24
CA ASP A 63 -8.97 -9.41 1.90
C ASP A 63 -10.02 -8.48 1.27
N ASN A 64 -10.15 -7.25 1.78
CA ASN A 64 -11.04 -6.24 1.21
C ASN A 64 -10.64 -5.89 -0.23
N ILE A 65 -9.33 -5.69 -0.50
CA ILE A 65 -8.84 -5.40 -1.86
C ILE A 65 -9.28 -6.49 -2.84
N ILE A 66 -9.13 -7.76 -2.45
CA ILE A 66 -9.47 -8.90 -3.30
C ILE A 66 -10.99 -8.93 -3.58
N GLU A 67 -11.80 -8.73 -2.53
CA GLU A 67 -13.28 -8.73 -2.64
C GLU A 67 -13.78 -7.55 -3.48
N ASP A 68 -13.24 -6.35 -3.25
CA ASP A 68 -13.70 -5.13 -3.93
C ASP A 68 -13.29 -5.11 -5.41
N VAL A 69 -12.11 -5.60 -5.76
CA VAL A 69 -11.74 -5.80 -7.17
C VAL A 69 -12.55 -6.94 -7.79
N ALA A 70 -12.85 -8.01 -7.06
CA ALA A 70 -13.66 -9.13 -7.55
C ALA A 70 -15.11 -8.72 -7.85
N SER A 71 -15.71 -7.89 -7.02
CA SER A 71 -17.07 -7.37 -7.19
C SER A 71 -17.16 -6.23 -8.22
N GLY A 72 -16.03 -5.56 -8.50
CA GLY A 72 -15.98 -4.35 -9.33
C GLY A 72 -16.25 -3.05 -8.55
N ALA A 73 -16.28 -3.10 -7.21
CA ALA A 73 -16.36 -1.92 -6.35
C ALA A 73 -15.06 -1.10 -6.43
N CYS A 74 -13.93 -1.76 -6.66
CA CYS A 74 -12.63 -1.15 -6.94
C CYS A 74 -12.10 -1.55 -8.32
N ASP A 75 -11.44 -0.61 -9.02
CA ASP A 75 -10.87 -0.86 -10.35
C ASP A 75 -9.50 -1.54 -10.28
N VAL A 76 -8.69 -1.14 -9.31
CA VAL A 76 -7.28 -1.51 -9.20
C VAL A 76 -6.93 -1.84 -7.76
N GLY A 77 -6.42 -3.05 -7.54
CA GLY A 77 -5.86 -3.47 -6.25
C GLY A 77 -4.34 -3.61 -6.30
N ILE A 78 -3.67 -3.34 -5.19
CA ILE A 78 -2.23 -3.60 -5.02
C ILE A 78 -2.04 -4.54 -3.83
N LEU A 79 -1.44 -5.71 -4.11
CA LEU A 79 -1.21 -6.79 -3.16
C LEU A 79 0.28 -7.05 -2.96
N PRO A 80 0.73 -7.56 -1.79
CA PRO A 80 2.13 -7.91 -1.53
C PRO A 80 2.53 -9.29 -2.05
N PHE A 81 1.70 -9.91 -2.89
CA PHE A 81 1.91 -11.21 -3.51
C PHE A 81 1.14 -11.34 -4.82
N ALA A 82 1.51 -12.32 -5.64
CA ALA A 82 0.81 -12.63 -6.88
C ALA A 82 -0.54 -13.31 -6.61
N GLN A 83 -1.61 -12.82 -7.24
CA GLN A 83 -2.93 -13.43 -7.18
C GLN A 83 -3.09 -14.47 -8.31
N ALA A 84 -3.34 -15.73 -7.96
CA ALA A 84 -3.48 -16.82 -8.90
C ALA A 84 -4.91 -16.97 -9.49
N ASP A 85 -5.89 -16.27 -8.93
CA ASP A 85 -7.28 -16.32 -9.38
C ASP A 85 -7.42 -15.73 -10.78
N LYS A 86 -7.87 -16.54 -11.73
CA LYS A 86 -8.04 -16.18 -13.14
C LYS A 86 -9.09 -15.09 -13.41
N ARG A 87 -9.88 -14.73 -12.39
CA ARG A 87 -10.80 -13.58 -12.49
C ARG A 87 -10.06 -12.26 -12.60
N PHE A 88 -8.81 -12.20 -12.12
CA PHE A 88 -7.98 -11.01 -12.15
C PHE A 88 -6.92 -11.09 -13.23
N GLN A 89 -6.58 -9.94 -13.75
CA GLN A 89 -5.29 -9.73 -14.36
C GLN A 89 -4.33 -9.33 -13.26
N CYS A 90 -3.15 -9.92 -13.24
CA CYS A 90 -2.16 -9.73 -12.19
C CYS A 90 -0.80 -9.47 -12.82
N TRP A 91 -0.14 -8.36 -12.43
CA TRP A 91 1.17 -7.99 -12.95
C TRP A 91 2.12 -7.66 -11.79
N PRO A 92 3.37 -8.17 -11.80
CA PRO A 92 4.38 -7.71 -10.87
C PRO A 92 4.65 -6.22 -11.12
N PHE A 93 4.76 -5.43 -10.03
CA PHE A 93 4.77 -3.96 -10.12
C PHE A 93 6.08 -3.38 -9.61
N MET A 94 6.42 -3.63 -8.36
CA MET A 94 7.66 -3.14 -7.75
C MET A 94 8.05 -4.00 -6.54
N GLN A 95 9.31 -3.88 -6.14
CA GLN A 95 9.82 -4.52 -4.92
C GLN A 95 10.00 -3.49 -3.82
N GLU A 96 9.85 -3.94 -2.58
CA GLU A 96 10.13 -3.16 -1.37
C GLU A 96 10.69 -4.09 -0.30
N ASN A 97 11.85 -3.71 0.26
CA ASN A 97 12.57 -4.50 1.24
C ASN A 97 12.68 -3.73 2.55
N LEU A 98 12.28 -4.37 3.65
CA LEU A 98 12.27 -3.77 4.98
C LEU A 98 13.65 -3.85 5.62
N SER A 99 14.03 -2.79 6.30
CA SER A 99 15.20 -2.74 7.17
C SER A 99 14.83 -2.16 8.53
N VAL A 100 15.54 -2.57 9.57
CA VAL A 100 15.42 -1.97 10.89
C VAL A 100 16.54 -0.95 11.11
N CYS A 101 16.18 0.22 11.64
CA CYS A 101 17.12 1.26 12.05
C CYS A 101 17.38 1.14 13.55
N ILE A 102 18.60 0.80 13.89
CA ILE A 102 19.07 0.46 15.24
C ILE A 102 20.04 1.54 15.73
N PRO A 103 19.87 2.13 16.92
CA PRO A 103 20.83 3.09 17.47
C PRO A 103 22.23 2.51 17.53
N LYS A 104 23.26 3.29 17.18
CA LYS A 104 24.65 2.89 17.36
C LYS A 104 24.93 2.57 18.84
N GLY A 105 25.65 1.48 19.09
CA GLY A 105 25.88 0.98 20.46
C GLY A 105 24.85 -0.02 20.99
N HIS A 106 23.74 -0.22 20.29
CA HIS A 106 22.81 -1.31 20.58
C HIS A 106 23.44 -2.66 20.21
N ALA A 107 23.17 -3.74 20.96
CA ALA A 107 23.77 -5.06 20.74
C ALA A 107 23.58 -5.60 19.31
N LEU A 108 22.45 -5.29 18.66
CA LEU A 108 22.14 -5.72 17.30
C LEU A 108 22.65 -4.77 16.20
N SER A 109 23.29 -3.65 16.54
CA SER A 109 23.70 -2.63 15.57
C SER A 109 24.81 -3.06 14.60
N GLN A 110 25.50 -4.16 14.90
CA GLN A 110 26.58 -4.73 14.08
C GLN A 110 26.12 -5.96 13.27
N ALA A 111 24.85 -6.33 13.37
CA ALA A 111 24.30 -7.43 12.58
C ALA A 111 24.31 -7.08 11.07
N THR A 112 24.62 -8.05 10.23
CA THR A 112 24.56 -7.89 8.77
C THR A 112 23.15 -8.07 8.22
N THR A 113 22.33 -8.85 8.92
CA THR A 113 20.91 -9.08 8.64
C THR A 113 20.23 -9.56 9.92
N LEU A 114 18.92 -9.38 10.05
CA LEU A 114 18.13 -9.82 11.19
C LEU A 114 16.78 -10.36 10.70
N GLN A 115 16.17 -11.22 11.52
CA GLN A 115 14.78 -11.57 11.41
C GLN A 115 13.92 -10.71 12.33
N LEU A 116 12.66 -10.47 11.99
CA LEU A 116 11.72 -9.73 12.87
C LEU A 116 11.59 -10.40 14.24
N SER A 117 11.66 -11.73 14.30
CA SER A 117 11.61 -12.49 15.56
C SER A 117 12.77 -12.18 16.50
N GLU A 118 13.96 -11.78 15.99
CA GLU A 118 15.10 -11.38 16.81
C GLU A 118 14.91 -9.98 17.43
N LEU A 119 13.98 -9.20 16.89
CA LEU A 119 13.57 -7.89 17.43
C LEU A 119 12.44 -8.02 18.45
N ASN A 120 11.92 -9.24 18.68
CA ASN A 120 10.80 -9.46 19.58
C ASN A 120 11.18 -9.12 21.03
N GLY A 121 10.35 -8.28 21.69
CA GLY A 121 10.58 -7.75 23.03
C GLY A 121 11.21 -6.37 23.07
N PHE A 122 11.79 -5.86 21.96
CA PHE A 122 12.24 -4.48 21.88
C PHE A 122 11.07 -3.51 21.59
N ASN A 123 11.18 -2.30 22.11
CA ASN A 123 10.23 -1.23 21.82
C ASN A 123 10.57 -0.57 20.46
N CYS A 124 9.56 -0.38 19.62
CA CYS A 124 9.73 0.13 18.27
C CYS A 124 8.85 1.35 18.00
N LEU A 125 9.36 2.28 17.21
CA LEU A 125 8.58 3.36 16.59
C LEU A 125 7.97 2.85 15.29
N LEU A 126 6.68 3.05 15.12
CA LEU A 126 5.99 2.83 13.85
C LEU A 126 5.28 4.11 13.42
N ARG A 127 5.23 4.34 12.12
CA ARG A 127 4.32 5.31 11.52
C ARG A 127 2.90 4.72 11.48
N GLU A 128 1.89 5.56 11.65
CA GLU A 128 0.52 5.17 11.37
C GLU A 128 0.31 4.93 9.86
N GLN A 129 -0.69 4.15 9.51
CA GLN A 129 -1.11 3.91 8.12
C GLN A 129 -0.02 3.33 7.19
N ILE A 130 0.81 2.44 7.72
CA ILE A 130 1.79 1.69 6.91
C ILE A 130 1.20 0.41 6.29
N GLY A 131 -0.11 0.21 6.41
CA GLY A 131 -0.81 -0.93 5.84
C GLY A 131 -0.42 -2.24 6.51
N PHE A 132 -0.29 -3.30 5.71
CA PHE A 132 -0.02 -4.66 6.18
C PHE A 132 1.27 -4.80 7.01
N TRP A 133 2.22 -3.86 6.91
CA TRP A 133 3.44 -3.85 7.72
C TRP A 133 3.17 -3.82 9.22
N THR A 134 2.08 -3.15 9.64
CA THR A 134 1.68 -3.10 11.05
C THR A 134 1.34 -4.50 11.58
N ASP A 135 0.56 -5.26 10.81
CA ASP A 135 0.12 -6.60 11.20
C ASP A 135 1.28 -7.59 11.14
N LEU A 136 2.15 -7.48 10.13
CA LEU A 136 3.37 -8.27 10.04
C LEU A 136 4.27 -8.05 11.27
N CYS A 137 4.53 -6.80 11.66
CA CYS A 137 5.32 -6.50 12.85
C CYS A 137 4.70 -7.09 14.11
N ARG A 138 3.39 -6.92 14.31
CA ARG A 138 2.67 -7.47 15.48
C ARG A 138 2.71 -8.98 15.52
N GLN A 139 2.54 -9.65 14.40
CA GLN A 139 2.57 -11.10 14.29
C GLN A 139 3.96 -11.68 14.59
N LYS A 140 5.01 -11.09 14.04
CA LYS A 140 6.39 -11.57 14.19
C LYS A 140 7.04 -11.14 15.51
N MET A 141 6.53 -10.06 16.14
CA MET A 141 7.09 -9.45 17.33
C MET A 141 6.03 -9.25 18.43
N PRO A 142 5.35 -10.33 18.89
CA PRO A 142 4.19 -10.23 19.79
C PRO A 142 4.52 -9.70 21.20
N ALA A 143 5.78 -9.80 21.65
CA ALA A 143 6.22 -9.26 22.94
C ALA A 143 6.74 -7.81 22.84
N SER A 144 6.85 -7.26 21.63
CA SER A 144 7.30 -5.89 21.40
C SER A 144 6.18 -4.88 21.67
N ARG A 145 6.57 -3.66 22.08
CA ARG A 145 5.66 -2.51 22.20
C ARG A 145 5.91 -1.56 21.04
N PHE A 146 4.84 -1.17 20.36
CA PHE A 146 4.90 -0.26 19.23
C PHE A 146 4.37 1.11 19.64
N LEU A 147 5.23 2.13 19.58
CA LEU A 147 4.84 3.53 19.72
C LEU A 147 4.48 4.06 18.33
N ILE A 148 3.18 4.17 18.08
CA ILE A 148 2.65 4.59 16.78
C ILE A 148 2.61 6.12 16.73
N GLN A 149 3.16 6.69 15.66
CA GLN A 149 3.21 8.13 15.42
C GLN A 149 2.36 8.49 14.20
N THR A 150 1.50 9.47 14.38
CA THR A 150 0.64 10.04 13.33
C THR A 150 1.26 11.26 12.67
N ASN A 151 2.15 11.94 13.40
CA ASN A 151 2.82 13.17 12.98
C ASN A 151 4.25 12.89 12.53
N ASP A 152 4.56 13.23 11.28
CA ASP A 152 5.88 13.01 10.69
C ASP A 152 7.01 13.80 11.37
N PHE A 153 6.73 15.00 11.85
CA PHE A 153 7.71 15.80 12.57
C PHE A 153 8.08 15.14 13.91
N GLU A 154 7.07 14.73 14.68
CA GLU A 154 7.29 14.04 15.96
C GLU A 154 8.01 12.71 15.77
N LEU A 155 7.64 11.94 14.74
CA LEU A 155 8.33 10.71 14.39
C LEU A 155 9.82 10.95 14.12
N LYS A 156 10.15 11.96 13.31
CA LYS A 156 11.55 12.32 12.99
C LYS A 156 12.32 12.74 14.23
N GLU A 157 11.72 13.53 15.11
CA GLU A 157 12.37 13.94 16.36
C GLU A 157 12.59 12.76 17.31
N LEU A 158 11.64 11.85 17.42
CA LEU A 158 11.79 10.62 18.21
C LEU A 158 12.87 9.69 17.64
N ILE A 159 12.98 9.59 16.30
CA ILE A 159 14.06 8.82 15.67
C ILE A 159 15.44 9.39 16.04
N LYS A 160 15.59 10.73 16.06
CA LYS A 160 16.87 11.37 16.41
C LYS A 160 17.22 11.25 17.89
N THR A 161 16.23 11.35 18.78
CA THR A 161 16.47 11.57 20.22
C THR A 161 16.26 10.32 21.07
N SER A 162 15.58 9.28 20.57
CA SER A 162 15.28 8.06 21.33
C SER A 162 16.20 6.90 20.98
N THR A 163 16.22 5.90 21.85
CA THR A 163 16.88 4.60 21.62
C THR A 163 15.96 3.53 21.03
N LEU A 164 14.73 3.91 20.68
CA LEU A 164 13.73 2.99 20.11
C LEU A 164 14.17 2.52 18.72
N LEU A 165 13.88 1.29 18.38
CA LEU A 165 14.05 0.79 17.01
C LEU A 165 13.00 1.44 16.10
N CYS A 166 13.33 1.62 14.84
CA CYS A 166 12.35 2.03 13.82
C CYS A 166 12.61 1.30 12.51
N PHE A 167 11.70 1.43 11.56
CA PHE A 167 11.81 0.72 10.29
C PHE A 167 11.88 1.70 9.12
N VAL A 168 12.60 1.30 8.09
CA VAL A 168 12.67 1.98 6.79
C VAL A 168 12.62 0.94 5.68
N THR A 169 12.33 1.38 4.46
CA THR A 169 12.41 0.53 3.28
C THR A 169 13.44 1.10 2.30
N ASP A 170 13.91 0.28 1.38
CA ASP A 170 14.89 0.66 0.36
C ASP A 170 14.31 1.64 -0.69
N VAL A 171 13.00 1.71 -0.82
CA VAL A 171 12.31 2.63 -1.76
C VAL A 171 12.31 4.08 -1.24
N VAL A 172 12.19 4.26 0.08
CA VAL A 172 12.21 5.57 0.71
C VAL A 172 13.60 5.80 1.30
N LYS A 173 14.46 6.52 0.57
CA LYS A 173 15.83 6.79 1.04
C LYS A 173 15.80 7.52 2.38
N PRO A 174 16.41 6.95 3.43
CA PRO A 174 16.50 7.60 4.73
C PRO A 174 17.28 8.93 4.61
N ALA A 175 16.72 10.01 5.17
CA ALA A 175 17.41 11.28 5.23
C ALA A 175 18.61 11.18 6.18
N PRO A 176 19.87 11.39 5.73
CA PRO A 176 21.07 11.17 6.55
C PRO A 176 21.05 11.92 7.88
N GLU A 177 20.49 13.12 7.90
CA GLU A 177 20.39 13.98 9.09
C GLU A 177 19.46 13.40 10.19
N ILE A 178 18.59 12.44 9.83
CA ILE A 178 17.67 11.78 10.78
C ILE A 178 18.28 10.49 11.32
N TYR A 179 19.03 9.77 10.48
CA TYR A 179 19.50 8.42 10.76
C TYR A 179 21.02 8.32 10.99
N HIS A 180 21.75 9.45 11.13
CA HIS A 180 23.22 9.48 11.22
C HIS A 180 23.80 8.64 12.38
N ASP A 181 23.08 8.53 13.51
CA ASP A 181 23.47 7.73 14.66
C ASP A 181 22.82 6.35 14.73
N ARG A 182 22.38 5.85 13.59
CA ARG A 182 21.74 4.54 13.49
C ARG A 182 22.42 3.65 12.45
N SER A 183 22.42 2.36 12.72
CA SER A 183 22.75 1.32 11.75
C SER A 183 21.45 0.89 11.06
N ILE A 184 21.45 0.78 9.73
CA ILE A 184 20.34 0.25 8.95
C ILE A 184 20.66 -1.20 8.64
N VAL A 185 19.88 -2.13 9.18
CA VAL A 185 20.11 -3.57 9.07
C VAL A 185 18.96 -4.21 8.31
N PRO A 186 19.22 -4.88 7.18
CA PRO A 186 18.18 -5.56 6.40
C PRO A 186 17.44 -6.64 7.20
N ILE A 187 16.15 -6.78 6.95
CA ILE A 187 15.32 -7.86 7.50
C ILE A 187 15.24 -9.01 6.49
N SER A 188 15.56 -10.24 6.92
CA SER A 188 15.66 -11.41 6.07
C SER A 188 14.37 -12.24 5.97
N ASP A 189 13.33 -11.89 6.73
CA ASP A 189 12.02 -12.56 6.60
C ASP A 189 11.49 -12.41 5.17
N PRO A 190 11.05 -13.50 4.52
CA PRO A 190 10.50 -13.41 3.15
C PRO A 190 9.32 -12.45 3.04
N GLU A 191 8.50 -12.37 4.09
CA GLU A 191 7.34 -11.47 4.14
C GLU A 191 7.71 -9.99 4.32
N ALA A 192 8.96 -9.71 4.68
CA ALA A 192 9.52 -8.36 4.79
C ALA A 192 10.24 -7.92 3.49
N ASN A 193 10.33 -8.79 2.49
CA ASN A 193 10.96 -8.56 1.19
C ASN A 193 9.93 -8.86 0.09
N VAL A 194 9.09 -7.89 -0.21
CA VAL A 194 7.88 -8.11 -0.99
C VAL A 194 8.00 -7.66 -2.43
N THR A 195 7.39 -8.44 -3.32
CA THR A 195 7.06 -8.00 -4.67
C THR A 195 5.58 -7.63 -4.70
N TYR A 196 5.28 -6.35 -4.85
CA TYR A 196 3.91 -5.92 -5.05
C TYR A 196 3.39 -6.28 -6.43
N HIS A 197 2.11 -6.61 -6.48
CA HIS A 197 1.40 -6.96 -7.71
C HIS A 197 0.17 -6.08 -7.85
N ILE A 198 -0.04 -5.57 -9.05
CA ILE A 198 -1.29 -4.91 -9.43
C ILE A 198 -2.28 -6.00 -9.86
N ILE A 199 -3.50 -5.96 -9.30
CA ILE A 199 -4.63 -6.75 -9.76
C ILE A 199 -5.73 -5.85 -10.30
N SER A 200 -6.43 -6.29 -11.34
CA SER A 200 -7.54 -5.53 -11.92
C SER A 200 -8.48 -6.46 -12.71
N ARG A 201 -9.76 -6.07 -12.74
CA ARG A 201 -10.79 -6.63 -13.63
C ARG A 201 -11.41 -5.55 -14.52
N THR A 202 -10.88 -4.33 -14.46
CA THR A 202 -11.50 -3.18 -15.10
C THR A 202 -11.63 -3.33 -16.61
N HIS A 203 -12.75 -2.82 -17.12
CA HIS A 203 -13.01 -2.66 -18.55
C HIS A 203 -12.93 -1.19 -18.99
N LYS A 204 -12.46 -0.29 -18.12
CA LYS A 204 -12.32 1.14 -18.43
C LYS A 204 -11.30 1.34 -19.56
N PRO A 205 -11.67 2.09 -20.61
CA PRO A 205 -10.82 2.26 -21.78
C PRO A 205 -9.43 2.80 -21.43
N GLY A 206 -8.39 2.13 -21.94
CA GLY A 206 -6.99 2.51 -21.78
C GLY A 206 -6.38 2.26 -20.39
N LEU A 207 -7.17 1.89 -19.37
CA LEU A 207 -6.66 1.67 -18.03
C LEU A 207 -5.87 0.36 -17.95
N ARG A 208 -6.36 -0.70 -18.53
CA ARG A 208 -5.70 -2.01 -18.55
C ARG A 208 -4.32 -1.95 -19.18
N GLU A 209 -4.23 -1.40 -20.38
CA GLU A 209 -2.97 -1.27 -21.14
C GLU A 209 -1.98 -0.40 -20.37
N PHE A 210 -2.47 0.66 -19.75
CA PHE A 210 -1.65 1.52 -18.90
C PHE A 210 -1.11 0.77 -17.69
N LEU A 211 -1.95 0.02 -16.95
CA LEU A 211 -1.51 -0.76 -15.78
C LEU A 211 -0.47 -1.81 -16.16
N GLN A 212 -0.64 -2.50 -17.28
CA GLN A 212 0.35 -3.45 -17.78
C GLN A 212 1.68 -2.78 -18.12
N LEU A 213 1.64 -1.60 -18.76
CA LEU A 213 2.84 -0.86 -19.13
C LEU A 213 3.60 -0.36 -17.91
N ILE A 214 2.91 0.31 -16.98
CA ILE A 214 3.55 0.89 -15.79
C ILE A 214 4.08 -0.21 -14.85
N ALA A 215 3.36 -1.31 -14.69
CA ALA A 215 3.82 -2.45 -13.93
C ALA A 215 5.16 -2.98 -14.47
N LYS A 216 5.26 -3.19 -15.78
CA LYS A 216 6.50 -3.65 -16.41
C LYS A 216 7.65 -2.65 -16.22
N GLN A 217 7.41 -1.36 -16.38
CA GLN A 217 8.43 -0.31 -16.23
C GLN A 217 8.94 -0.24 -14.78
N GLN A 218 8.05 -0.19 -13.78
CA GLN A 218 8.43 -0.08 -12.38
C GLN A 218 9.13 -1.35 -11.87
N PHE A 219 8.68 -2.52 -12.30
CA PHE A 219 9.31 -3.77 -11.91
C PHE A 219 10.75 -3.88 -12.44
N SER A 220 11.01 -3.44 -13.66
CA SER A 220 12.37 -3.40 -14.22
C SER A 220 13.29 -2.47 -13.45
N ILE A 221 12.81 -1.28 -13.04
CA ILE A 221 13.59 -0.31 -12.24
C ILE A 221 13.91 -0.87 -10.85
N SER A 222 12.95 -1.53 -10.20
CA SER A 222 13.14 -2.06 -8.84
C SER A 222 14.00 -3.32 -8.79
N SER A 223 14.12 -4.07 -9.88
CA SER A 223 14.95 -5.28 -9.95
C SER A 223 16.43 -5.00 -10.31
N GLU A 224 16.77 -3.78 -10.70
CA GLU A 224 18.14 -3.35 -11.02
C GLU A 224 18.86 -2.64 -9.85
N ASN A 225 18.14 -2.34 -8.76
CA ASN A 225 18.67 -1.71 -7.54
C ASN A 225 18.89 -2.73 -6.42
#